data_7ca86c1fd51b42a6d7c63dc2c3d2c15b
#
_entry.id   7ca86c1fd51b42a6d7c63dc2c3d2c15b
#
_cell.length_a   1.000
_cell.length_b   1.000
_cell.length_c   1.000
_cell.angle_alpha   90.00
_cell.angle_beta   90.00
_cell.angle_gamma   90.00
#
_symmetry.space_group_name_H-M   'P 1'
#
loop_
_entity.id
_entity.type
_entity.pdbx_description
1 polymer ?
#
loop_
_entity_poly.entity_id
_entity_poly.type
_entity_poly.pdbx_seq_one_letter_code
_entity_poly.pdbx_strand_id
1 'polypeptide(L)'
;MKSRVISVCLLALVLSIAPVAARAAEDQATASPRLILVHYMPWFEADAAATRWGWHWTMNKYDPRVVNNGRREIASKYYPAIGPYDSSDPHVIEYHLLLMKIAGIDGVIIDWYGIRDLSDYGVMHRNTALLVEQARSHGLKVAICYEDRTIPNLVKENGIAAGERVSHAVEVIDWLGKHWFPMEHYVRVGGKPLLMSFGHGGLDDKEWTKCLADAAEPVAYFSEHHKRTAAVGGYDWPIPKEGLGAIERFERQSKDWPQRIPAAYPRFDDIYAEAGVGANLGHVPDQGGNTFRSALETSQKMAAPAVQLVTWNDWGEGTMIEPSREFGTRDLEAVQQYRRRHVEPGFTATAADLELPRRLLELRRNTKGADEKERLDRIADLVRQGHYDAARAELKSRAYN
;
A
#
# COMPACT_ATOMS: atom_id res chain seq x y z
N MET A 1 81.30 -45.76 14.13
CA MET A 1 80.09 -45.87 13.33
C MET A 1 78.95 -45.18 14.12
N LYS A 2 78.51 -44.00 13.72
CA LYS A 2 77.50 -43.20 14.34
C LYS A 2 76.21 -43.26 13.52
N SER A 3 75.16 -43.91 14.07
CA SER A 3 73.83 -43.97 13.45
C SER A 3 73.06 -42.68 13.74
N ARG A 4 72.61 -42.01 12.67
CA ARG A 4 71.70 -40.85 12.79
C ARG A 4 70.25 -41.33 12.64
N VAL A 5 69.44 -41.07 13.67
CA VAL A 5 67.99 -41.26 13.66
C VAL A 5 67.40 -39.96 13.08
N ILE A 6 66.65 -40.06 12.01
CA ILE A 6 65.86 -38.96 11.42
C ILE A 6 64.45 -39.08 12.00
N SER A 7 64.08 -38.07 12.78
CA SER A 7 62.70 -37.93 13.29
C SER A 7 61.85 -37.17 12.26
N VAL A 8 60.82 -37.84 11.73
CA VAL A 8 59.84 -37.24 10.82
C VAL A 8 58.66 -36.74 11.65
N CYS A 9 58.51 -35.40 11.77
CA CYS A 9 57.31 -34.81 12.32
C CYS A 9 56.23 -34.78 11.27
N LEU A 10 55.14 -35.56 11.45
CA LEU A 10 53.87 -35.44 10.69
C LEU A 10 53.10 -34.26 11.28
N LEU A 11 52.94 -33.19 10.50
CA LEU A 11 52.01 -32.10 10.80
C LEU A 11 50.62 -32.51 10.32
N ALA A 12 49.70 -32.85 11.21
CA ALA A 12 48.31 -33.09 10.91
C ALA A 12 47.56 -31.76 10.70
N LEU A 13 47.23 -31.45 9.47
CA LEU A 13 46.37 -30.30 9.09
C LEU A 13 44.92 -30.65 9.36
N VAL A 14 44.36 -30.17 10.48
CA VAL A 14 42.94 -30.29 10.79
C VAL A 14 42.23 -29.19 10.01
N LEU A 15 41.66 -29.52 8.85
CA LEU A 15 40.67 -28.68 8.16
C LEU A 15 39.36 -28.70 8.97
N SER A 16 39.05 -27.64 9.67
CA SER A 16 37.74 -27.42 10.28
C SER A 16 36.73 -27.08 9.16
N ILE A 17 35.97 -28.09 8.77
CA ILE A 17 34.77 -27.90 7.93
C ILE A 17 33.67 -27.40 8.87
N ALA A 18 33.47 -26.08 8.96
CA ALA A 18 32.28 -25.53 9.60
C ALA A 18 31.05 -25.93 8.75
N PRO A 19 29.98 -26.46 9.35
CA PRO A 19 28.84 -26.95 8.58
C PRO A 19 28.15 -25.80 7.86
N VAL A 20 28.00 -25.92 6.55
CA VAL A 20 27.25 -25.00 5.65
C VAL A 20 25.82 -24.72 6.17
N ALA A 21 25.25 -25.66 6.94
CA ALA A 21 23.96 -25.53 7.59
C ALA A 21 23.89 -24.42 8.66
N ALA A 22 24.99 -24.12 9.37
CA ALA A 22 25.03 -23.06 10.37
C ALA A 22 24.96 -21.66 9.71
N ARG A 23 25.56 -21.51 8.55
CA ARG A 23 25.57 -20.24 7.79
C ARG A 23 24.21 -19.95 7.14
N ALA A 24 23.50 -20.99 6.69
CA ALA A 24 22.13 -20.85 6.19
C ALA A 24 21.10 -20.51 7.30
N ALA A 25 21.33 -20.96 8.54
CA ALA A 25 20.50 -20.64 9.70
C ALA A 25 20.77 -19.21 10.23
N GLU A 26 22.01 -18.74 10.16
CA GLU A 26 22.36 -17.34 10.49
C GLU A 26 21.83 -16.35 9.44
N ASP A 27 21.84 -16.69 8.16
CA ASP A 27 21.27 -15.87 7.09
C ASP A 27 19.73 -15.78 7.16
N GLN A 28 19.05 -16.81 7.70
CA GLN A 28 17.61 -16.76 7.97
C GLN A 28 17.26 -15.96 9.22
N ALA A 29 18.12 -15.88 10.22
CA ALA A 29 17.89 -15.15 11.47
C ALA A 29 18.06 -13.62 11.31
N THR A 30 18.64 -13.13 10.19
CA THR A 30 18.86 -11.70 9.92
C THR A 30 17.94 -11.11 8.85
N ALA A 31 17.10 -11.92 8.20
CA ALA A 31 16.12 -11.41 7.25
C ALA A 31 15.02 -10.64 7.98
N SER A 32 14.93 -9.33 7.75
CA SER A 32 13.79 -8.54 8.24
C SER A 32 12.46 -9.20 7.83
N PRO A 33 11.47 -9.24 8.70
CA PRO A 33 10.19 -9.85 8.38
C PRO A 33 9.58 -9.17 7.13
N ARG A 34 8.96 -9.98 6.29
CA ARG A 34 8.29 -9.52 5.07
C ARG A 34 7.22 -8.50 5.41
N LEU A 35 7.22 -7.35 4.72
CA LEU A 35 6.22 -6.31 4.94
C LEU A 35 4.89 -6.68 4.26
N ILE A 36 3.78 -6.30 4.88
CA ILE A 36 2.45 -6.27 4.30
C ILE A 36 2.13 -4.81 4.00
N LEU A 37 2.13 -4.42 2.74
CA LEU A 37 1.86 -3.05 2.29
C LEU A 37 0.53 -3.02 1.55
N VAL A 38 -0.25 -1.95 1.70
CA VAL A 38 -1.50 -1.78 0.95
C VAL A 38 -1.43 -0.58 0.01
N HIS A 39 -1.89 -0.74 -1.22
CA HIS A 39 -1.96 0.35 -2.18
C HIS A 39 -3.14 1.27 -1.84
N TYR A 40 -2.87 2.58 -1.72
CA TYR A 40 -3.81 3.58 -1.22
C TYR A 40 -4.04 4.70 -2.23
N MET A 41 -5.32 5.02 -2.47
CA MET A 41 -5.77 6.06 -3.40
C MET A 41 -6.22 7.32 -2.65
N PRO A 42 -5.44 8.43 -2.65
CA PRO A 42 -5.76 9.66 -1.89
C PRO A 42 -6.59 10.67 -2.70
N TRP A 43 -7.39 10.25 -3.65
CA TRP A 43 -8.03 11.10 -4.67
C TRP A 43 -9.52 11.40 -4.47
N PHE A 44 -10.13 10.95 -3.37
CA PHE A 44 -11.54 11.19 -3.11
C PHE A 44 -11.77 12.58 -2.54
N GLU A 45 -12.69 13.33 -3.16
CA GLU A 45 -13.04 14.67 -2.74
C GLU A 45 -14.53 14.80 -2.43
N ALA A 46 -14.84 15.41 -1.27
CA ALA A 46 -16.19 15.81 -0.88
C ALA A 46 -16.11 17.04 0.01
N ASP A 47 -16.90 18.07 -0.22
CA ASP A 47 -16.94 19.18 0.73
C ASP A 47 -17.72 18.83 2.02
N ALA A 48 -17.46 19.59 3.09
CA ALA A 48 -18.09 19.34 4.40
C ALA A 48 -19.63 19.39 4.38
N ALA A 49 -20.22 20.11 3.42
CA ALA A 49 -21.67 20.17 3.22
C ALA A 49 -22.18 19.05 2.31
N ALA A 50 -21.30 18.20 1.77
CA ALA A 50 -21.60 17.14 0.80
C ALA A 50 -22.38 17.67 -0.44
N THR A 51 -22.02 18.88 -0.89
CA THR A 51 -22.62 19.53 -2.06
C THR A 51 -21.73 19.47 -3.29
N ARG A 52 -20.41 19.36 -3.10
CA ARG A 52 -19.40 19.22 -4.16
C ARG A 52 -18.65 17.89 -4.00
N TRP A 53 -18.49 17.17 -5.10
CA TRP A 53 -17.90 15.85 -5.17
C TRP A 53 -16.85 15.80 -6.28
N GLY A 54 -15.70 15.19 -6.00
CA GLY A 54 -14.64 14.98 -6.95
C GLY A 54 -14.96 13.93 -8.01
N TRP A 55 -14.13 13.88 -9.02
CA TRP A 55 -14.32 13.02 -10.18
C TRP A 55 -14.36 11.53 -9.79
N HIS A 56 -13.53 11.10 -8.86
CA HIS A 56 -13.46 9.69 -8.44
C HIS A 56 -14.74 9.17 -7.74
N TRP A 57 -15.59 10.06 -7.18
CA TRP A 57 -16.92 9.69 -6.71
C TRP A 57 -18.00 9.80 -7.77
N THR A 58 -17.78 10.59 -8.83
CA THR A 58 -18.84 10.93 -9.80
C THR A 58 -18.60 10.35 -11.18
N MET A 59 -17.35 10.27 -11.63
CA MET A 59 -16.95 9.97 -13.02
C MET A 59 -17.81 10.72 -14.05
N ASN A 60 -18.24 11.97 -13.69
CA ASN A 60 -19.13 12.84 -14.49
C ASN A 60 -20.50 12.22 -14.85
N LYS A 61 -20.89 11.12 -14.22
CA LYS A 61 -22.14 10.41 -14.47
C LYS A 61 -23.01 10.27 -13.23
N TYR A 62 -22.40 9.94 -12.08
CA TYR A 62 -23.10 9.69 -10.83
C TYR A 62 -23.20 10.98 -10.00
N ASP A 63 -24.32 11.14 -9.28
CA ASP A 63 -24.56 12.32 -8.44
C ASP A 63 -24.72 11.93 -6.97
N PRO A 64 -23.67 12.06 -6.14
CA PRO A 64 -23.75 11.71 -4.74
C PRO A 64 -24.70 12.57 -3.89
N ARG A 65 -25.31 13.63 -4.46
CA ARG A 65 -26.40 14.37 -3.82
C ARG A 65 -27.71 13.58 -3.83
N VAL A 66 -27.85 12.68 -4.80
CA VAL A 66 -29.00 11.75 -4.87
C VAL A 66 -28.79 10.65 -3.84
N VAL A 67 -29.78 10.48 -2.95
CA VAL A 67 -29.77 9.47 -1.87
C VAL A 67 -30.93 8.52 -2.04
N ASN A 68 -30.66 7.24 -2.27
CA ASN A 68 -31.63 6.18 -2.40
C ASN A 68 -31.42 5.14 -1.28
N ASN A 69 -32.44 4.90 -0.44
CA ASN A 69 -32.37 3.93 0.67
C ASN A 69 -31.14 4.11 1.59
N GLY A 70 -30.78 5.35 1.90
CA GLY A 70 -29.64 5.69 2.74
C GLY A 70 -28.27 5.47 2.09
N ARG A 71 -28.22 5.35 0.76
CA ARG A 71 -26.98 5.31 -0.05
C ARG A 71 -26.96 6.49 -1.02
N ARG A 72 -25.83 7.20 -1.06
CA ARG A 72 -25.54 8.18 -2.11
C ARG A 72 -25.21 7.47 -3.42
N GLU A 73 -25.61 8.05 -4.53
CA GLU A 73 -25.21 7.55 -5.84
C GLU A 73 -23.75 7.88 -6.10
N ILE A 74 -22.88 6.86 -6.27
CA ILE A 74 -21.44 7.02 -6.45
C ILE A 74 -20.92 6.16 -7.58
N ALA A 75 -19.78 6.55 -8.16
CA ALA A 75 -19.07 5.80 -9.20
C ALA A 75 -18.36 4.57 -8.61
N SER A 76 -19.14 3.63 -8.07
CA SER A 76 -18.66 2.36 -7.53
C SER A 76 -19.79 1.35 -7.48
N LYS A 77 -19.47 0.08 -7.67
CA LYS A 77 -20.40 -1.04 -7.48
C LYS A 77 -20.62 -1.39 -6.01
N TYR A 78 -19.70 -0.98 -5.14
CA TYR A 78 -19.72 -1.24 -3.70
C TYR A 78 -19.79 0.06 -2.92
N TYR A 79 -20.12 -0.01 -1.63
CA TYR A 79 -20.38 1.17 -0.85
C TYR A 79 -19.55 1.21 0.45
N PRO A 80 -18.78 2.28 0.70
CA PRO A 80 -17.99 2.40 1.93
C PRO A 80 -18.84 2.25 3.18
N ALA A 81 -18.37 1.50 4.17
CA ALA A 81 -19.09 1.32 5.43
C ALA A 81 -19.35 2.65 6.15
N ILE A 82 -18.45 3.62 5.99
CA ILE A 82 -18.53 4.97 6.57
C ILE A 82 -19.22 5.99 5.65
N GLY A 83 -19.73 5.54 4.47
CA GLY A 83 -20.19 6.40 3.38
C GLY A 83 -19.04 7.00 2.57
N PRO A 84 -19.33 7.61 1.40
CA PRO A 84 -18.32 8.31 0.62
C PRO A 84 -17.75 9.50 1.40
N TYR A 85 -16.47 9.77 1.24
CA TYR A 85 -15.69 10.65 2.10
C TYR A 85 -14.73 11.55 1.31
N ASP A 86 -14.09 12.48 2.01
CA ASP A 86 -12.97 13.28 1.54
C ASP A 86 -11.65 12.69 2.03
N SER A 87 -10.68 12.51 1.13
CA SER A 87 -9.35 12.00 1.46
C SER A 87 -8.51 13.00 2.29
N SER A 88 -8.94 14.25 2.40
CA SER A 88 -8.31 15.25 3.27
C SER A 88 -8.89 15.28 4.69
N ASP A 89 -9.99 14.54 4.98
CA ASP A 89 -10.56 14.48 6.32
C ASP A 89 -9.60 13.74 7.27
N PRO A 90 -9.03 14.44 8.28
CA PRO A 90 -8.07 13.82 9.20
C PRO A 90 -8.66 12.68 10.01
N HIS A 91 -9.97 12.67 10.27
CA HIS A 91 -10.63 11.60 11.01
C HIS A 91 -10.87 10.37 10.13
N VAL A 92 -11.06 10.55 8.82
CA VAL A 92 -11.09 9.44 7.86
C VAL A 92 -9.71 8.83 7.71
N ILE A 93 -8.66 9.64 7.60
CA ILE A 93 -7.28 9.14 7.56
C ILE A 93 -6.96 8.35 8.85
N GLU A 94 -7.27 8.89 10.03
CA GLU A 94 -7.11 8.19 11.31
C GLU A 94 -7.85 6.84 11.32
N TYR A 95 -9.10 6.82 10.87
CA TYR A 95 -9.90 5.60 10.75
C TYR A 95 -9.22 4.53 9.88
N HIS A 96 -8.74 4.92 8.70
CA HIS A 96 -8.03 4.02 7.79
C HIS A 96 -6.74 3.47 8.41
N LEU A 97 -5.90 4.35 8.98
CA LEU A 97 -4.61 3.95 9.55
C LEU A 97 -4.77 3.06 10.79
N LEU A 98 -5.77 3.32 11.64
CA LEU A 98 -6.08 2.46 12.78
C LEU A 98 -6.59 1.07 12.33
N LEU A 99 -7.44 1.00 11.30
CA LEU A 99 -7.87 -0.27 10.72
C LEU A 99 -6.70 -1.06 10.15
N MET A 100 -5.82 -0.40 9.38
CA MET A 100 -4.62 -1.04 8.83
C MET A 100 -3.75 -1.63 9.94
N LYS A 101 -3.53 -0.88 11.01
CA LYS A 101 -2.75 -1.34 12.16
C LYS A 101 -3.37 -2.56 12.84
N ILE A 102 -4.69 -2.53 13.09
CA ILE A 102 -5.43 -3.66 13.67
C ILE A 102 -5.45 -4.86 12.72
N ALA A 103 -5.51 -4.64 11.41
CA ALA A 103 -5.44 -5.71 10.42
C ALA A 103 -4.04 -6.32 10.30
N GLY A 104 -3.00 -5.66 10.84
CA GLY A 104 -1.62 -6.10 10.73
C GLY A 104 -0.96 -5.72 9.42
N ILE A 105 -1.36 -4.61 8.81
CA ILE A 105 -0.71 -3.98 7.67
C ILE A 105 0.42 -3.10 8.18
N ASP A 106 1.61 -3.18 7.57
CA ASP A 106 2.81 -2.48 8.01
C ASP A 106 2.94 -1.07 7.42
N GLY A 107 2.22 -0.79 6.32
CA GLY A 107 2.30 0.53 5.68
C GLY A 107 1.51 0.63 4.39
N VAL A 108 1.60 1.81 3.78
CA VAL A 108 0.89 2.17 2.55
C VAL A 108 1.84 2.38 1.38
N ILE A 109 1.45 1.95 0.20
CA ILE A 109 2.00 2.38 -1.07
C ILE A 109 1.00 3.39 -1.62
N ILE A 110 1.41 4.65 -1.71
CA ILE A 110 0.50 5.74 -2.07
C ILE A 110 0.58 5.97 -3.57
N ASP A 111 -0.55 5.85 -4.26
CA ASP A 111 -0.67 6.27 -5.65
C ASP A 111 -0.59 7.80 -5.73
N TRP A 112 0.34 8.33 -6.54
CA TRP A 112 0.69 9.74 -6.50
C TRP A 112 1.02 10.30 -7.88
N TYR A 113 0.49 11.48 -8.17
CA TYR A 113 0.56 12.10 -9.49
C TYR A 113 1.71 13.11 -9.68
N GLY A 114 2.57 13.26 -8.68
CA GLY A 114 3.70 14.19 -8.72
C GLY A 114 3.41 15.54 -8.05
N ILE A 115 4.24 16.53 -8.37
CA ILE A 115 4.30 17.83 -7.68
C ILE A 115 3.62 18.98 -8.43
N ARG A 116 3.18 18.76 -9.67
CA ARG A 116 2.53 19.80 -10.48
C ARG A 116 1.05 19.90 -10.14
N ASP A 117 0.54 21.14 -10.19
CA ASP A 117 -0.89 21.42 -10.00
C ASP A 117 -1.56 21.49 -11.37
N LEU A 118 -2.09 20.36 -11.83
CA LEU A 118 -2.89 20.23 -13.04
C LEU A 118 -4.13 19.40 -12.69
N SER A 119 -5.31 19.84 -13.08
CA SER A 119 -6.57 19.15 -12.75
C SER A 119 -6.69 18.92 -11.23
N ASP A 120 -6.72 17.66 -10.77
CA ASP A 120 -6.77 17.26 -9.35
C ASP A 120 -5.39 16.90 -8.75
N TYR A 121 -4.29 17.01 -9.52
CA TYR A 121 -2.96 16.58 -9.06
C TYR A 121 -2.48 17.33 -7.81
N GLY A 122 -2.76 18.66 -7.72
CA GLY A 122 -2.45 19.45 -6.55
C GLY A 122 -3.23 19.04 -5.31
N VAL A 123 -4.51 18.65 -5.47
CA VAL A 123 -5.33 18.11 -4.37
C VAL A 123 -4.73 16.78 -3.90
N MET A 124 -4.43 15.88 -4.84
CA MET A 124 -3.83 14.60 -4.54
C MET A 124 -2.48 14.74 -3.83
N HIS A 125 -1.63 15.67 -4.27
CA HIS A 125 -0.36 15.95 -3.59
C HIS A 125 -0.57 16.38 -2.14
N ARG A 126 -1.53 17.29 -1.86
CA ARG A 126 -1.87 17.72 -0.49
C ARG A 126 -2.41 16.57 0.35
N ASN A 127 -3.31 15.76 -0.18
CA ASN A 127 -3.87 14.59 0.52
C ASN A 127 -2.79 13.57 0.83
N THR A 128 -1.87 13.33 -0.12
CA THR A 128 -0.71 12.46 0.11
C THR A 128 0.18 12.97 1.24
N ALA A 129 0.46 14.27 1.28
CA ALA A 129 1.27 14.88 2.35
C ALA A 129 0.62 14.69 3.73
N LEU A 130 -0.71 14.87 3.83
CA LEU A 130 -1.47 14.61 5.06
C LEU A 130 -1.38 13.13 5.48
N LEU A 131 -1.54 12.21 4.53
CA LEU A 131 -1.45 10.79 4.80
C LEU A 131 -0.05 10.38 5.26
N VAL A 132 1.01 10.87 4.61
CA VAL A 132 2.42 10.61 4.99
C VAL A 132 2.68 11.05 6.42
N GLU A 133 2.24 12.24 6.81
CA GLU A 133 2.43 12.76 8.17
C GLU A 133 1.64 11.96 9.20
N GLN A 134 0.39 11.61 8.91
CA GLN A 134 -0.43 10.82 9.84
C GLN A 134 0.06 9.37 9.94
N ALA A 135 0.55 8.76 8.85
CA ALA A 135 1.13 7.43 8.89
C ALA A 135 2.31 7.35 9.87
N ARG A 136 3.15 8.39 9.92
CA ARG A 136 4.24 8.52 10.90
C ARG A 136 3.74 8.42 12.34
N SER A 137 2.73 9.20 12.69
CA SER A 137 2.16 9.23 14.05
C SER A 137 1.47 7.92 14.44
N HIS A 138 1.04 7.13 13.46
CA HIS A 138 0.43 5.81 13.66
C HIS A 138 1.44 4.64 13.61
N GLY A 139 2.73 4.93 13.39
CA GLY A 139 3.78 3.91 13.28
C GLY A 139 3.62 3.01 12.05
N LEU A 140 3.05 3.56 10.97
CA LEU A 140 2.93 2.89 9.68
C LEU A 140 3.99 3.42 8.70
N LYS A 141 4.46 2.54 7.83
CA LYS A 141 5.42 2.88 6.79
C LYS A 141 4.72 3.48 5.57
N VAL A 142 5.49 4.22 4.76
CA VAL A 142 5.00 4.79 3.51
C VAL A 142 5.96 4.49 2.36
N ALA A 143 5.42 4.28 1.17
CA ALA A 143 6.14 4.26 -0.10
C ALA A 143 5.32 4.98 -1.15
N ILE A 144 5.96 5.44 -2.23
CA ILE A 144 5.29 6.11 -3.34
C ILE A 144 5.26 5.19 -4.56
N CYS A 145 4.07 5.11 -5.17
CA CYS A 145 3.86 4.68 -6.54
C CYS A 145 3.56 5.91 -7.38
N TYR A 146 4.52 6.30 -8.22
CA TYR A 146 4.38 7.48 -9.08
C TYR A 146 3.64 7.12 -10.36
N GLU A 147 2.47 7.71 -10.58
CA GLU A 147 1.75 7.62 -11.86
C GLU A 147 2.41 8.52 -12.91
N ASP A 148 3.46 8.06 -13.54
CA ASP A 148 4.18 8.81 -14.56
C ASP A 148 3.36 9.04 -15.84
N ARG A 149 2.19 8.41 -15.99
CA ARG A 149 1.18 8.73 -17.01
C ARG A 149 0.69 10.18 -16.93
N THR A 150 0.88 10.84 -15.80
CA THR A 150 0.62 12.28 -15.65
C THR A 150 1.53 13.14 -16.53
N ILE A 151 2.74 12.68 -16.86
CA ILE A 151 3.70 13.42 -17.70
C ILE A 151 3.16 13.71 -19.11
N PRO A 152 2.63 12.74 -19.89
CA PRO A 152 1.95 13.03 -21.13
C PRO A 152 0.81 14.04 -21.02
N ASN A 153 0.04 14.00 -19.93
CA ASN A 153 -1.03 14.97 -19.69
C ASN A 153 -0.47 16.38 -19.47
N LEU A 154 0.62 16.50 -18.68
CA LEU A 154 1.31 17.78 -18.49
C LEU A 154 1.80 18.36 -19.82
N VAL A 155 2.35 17.54 -20.72
CA VAL A 155 2.77 17.98 -22.06
C VAL A 155 1.57 18.43 -22.88
N LYS A 156 0.49 17.66 -22.89
CA LYS A 156 -0.74 17.95 -23.64
C LYS A 156 -1.37 19.28 -23.22
N GLU A 157 -1.38 19.56 -21.92
CA GLU A 157 -1.96 20.78 -21.35
C GLU A 157 -0.95 21.94 -21.23
N ASN A 158 0.22 21.83 -21.87
CA ASN A 158 1.30 22.82 -21.87
C ASN A 158 1.86 23.15 -20.47
N GLY A 159 1.74 22.23 -19.52
CA GLY A 159 2.34 22.35 -18.18
C GLY A 159 3.86 22.15 -18.18
N ILE A 160 4.37 21.36 -19.15
CA ILE A 160 5.79 21.18 -19.46
C ILE A 160 5.97 21.03 -20.98
N ALA A 161 7.17 21.32 -21.52
CA ALA A 161 7.48 21.07 -22.93
C ALA A 161 7.72 19.55 -23.16
N ALA A 162 7.45 19.09 -24.40
CA ALA A 162 7.65 17.68 -24.76
C ALA A 162 9.08 17.17 -24.51
N GLY A 163 10.08 18.03 -24.69
CA GLY A 163 11.49 17.70 -24.42
C GLY A 163 11.88 17.66 -22.94
N GLU A 164 11.00 18.09 -22.04
CA GLU A 164 11.25 18.19 -20.60
C GLU A 164 10.73 16.98 -19.79
N ARG A 165 10.17 15.96 -20.44
CA ARG A 165 9.58 14.78 -19.77
C ARG A 165 10.52 14.14 -18.75
N VAL A 166 11.78 13.86 -19.16
CA VAL A 166 12.77 13.22 -18.28
C VAL A 166 13.26 14.18 -17.19
N SER A 167 13.55 15.45 -17.52
CA SER A 167 13.97 16.44 -16.50
C SER A 167 12.89 16.71 -15.47
N HIS A 168 11.61 16.70 -15.89
CA HIS A 168 10.50 16.80 -14.95
C HIS A 168 10.42 15.57 -14.02
N ALA A 169 10.60 14.35 -14.54
CA ALA A 169 10.64 13.16 -13.69
C ALA A 169 11.82 13.19 -12.70
N VAL A 170 12.99 13.69 -13.13
CA VAL A 170 14.14 13.92 -12.23
C VAL A 170 13.75 14.92 -11.14
N GLU A 171 13.12 16.06 -11.49
CA GLU A 171 12.63 17.05 -10.52
C GLU A 171 11.70 16.40 -9.47
N VAL A 172 10.80 15.52 -9.91
CA VAL A 172 9.87 14.78 -9.03
C VAL A 172 10.63 13.85 -8.07
N ILE A 173 11.60 13.08 -8.57
CA ILE A 173 12.40 12.16 -7.73
C ILE A 173 13.29 12.94 -6.76
N ASP A 174 13.90 14.02 -7.20
CA ASP A 174 14.73 14.89 -6.35
C ASP A 174 13.89 15.59 -5.28
N TRP A 175 12.65 15.95 -5.61
CA TRP A 175 11.70 16.45 -4.61
C TRP A 175 11.41 15.39 -3.55
N LEU A 176 11.15 14.13 -3.94
CA LEU A 176 10.98 13.01 -3.00
C LEU A 176 12.24 12.80 -2.14
N GLY A 177 13.43 12.91 -2.73
CA GLY A 177 14.73 12.82 -2.05
C GLY A 177 14.89 13.88 -0.95
N LYS A 178 14.35 15.07 -1.15
CA LYS A 178 14.42 16.17 -0.17
C LYS A 178 13.34 16.06 0.92
N HIS A 179 12.16 15.52 0.61
CA HIS A 179 10.99 15.66 1.48
C HIS A 179 10.53 14.36 2.14
N TRP A 180 10.45 13.22 1.41
CA TRP A 180 9.86 12.00 1.96
C TRP A 180 10.85 10.85 2.10
N PHE A 181 11.79 10.67 1.18
CA PHE A 181 12.79 9.59 1.29
C PHE A 181 13.65 9.63 2.57
N PRO A 182 13.99 10.81 3.16
CA PRO A 182 14.75 10.85 4.40
C PRO A 182 13.97 10.42 5.64
N MET A 183 12.63 10.30 5.56
CA MET A 183 11.79 9.94 6.69
C MET A 183 12.08 8.51 7.16
N GLU A 184 12.20 8.29 8.47
CA GLU A 184 12.50 6.99 9.07
C GLU A 184 11.45 5.92 8.71
N HIS A 185 10.19 6.31 8.60
CA HIS A 185 9.08 5.42 8.26
C HIS A 185 8.93 5.21 6.74
N TYR A 186 9.80 5.78 5.90
CA TYR A 186 9.79 5.49 4.46
C TYR A 186 10.33 4.09 4.18
N VAL A 187 9.61 3.30 3.34
CA VAL A 187 10.00 1.93 3.02
C VAL A 187 11.32 1.91 2.24
N ARG A 188 12.23 1.02 2.65
CA ARG A 188 13.51 0.81 1.98
C ARG A 188 13.68 -0.65 1.57
N VAL A 189 14.28 -0.85 0.40
CA VAL A 189 14.67 -2.16 -0.12
C VAL A 189 16.16 -2.11 -0.41
N GLY A 190 16.93 -3.00 0.21
CA GLY A 190 18.39 -2.97 0.09
C GLY A 190 19.02 -1.63 0.53
N GLY A 191 18.46 -0.97 1.55
CA GLY A 191 18.90 0.32 2.07
C GLY A 191 18.47 1.54 1.25
N LYS A 192 17.90 1.36 0.05
CA LYS A 192 17.43 2.45 -0.84
C LYS A 192 15.93 2.68 -0.69
N PRO A 193 15.42 3.94 -0.79
CA PRO A 193 13.99 4.20 -0.75
C PRO A 193 13.27 3.47 -1.90
N LEU A 194 12.12 2.84 -1.56
CA LEU A 194 11.26 2.17 -2.53
C LEU A 194 10.55 3.22 -3.40
N LEU A 195 10.72 3.14 -4.70
CA LEU A 195 9.94 3.89 -5.69
C LEU A 195 9.28 2.93 -6.66
N MET A 196 7.98 3.05 -6.84
CA MET A 196 7.23 2.31 -7.86
C MET A 196 6.73 3.27 -8.93
N SER A 197 6.55 2.80 -10.17
CA SER A 197 5.82 3.55 -11.20
C SER A 197 4.62 2.76 -11.70
N PHE A 198 3.47 3.43 -11.89
CA PHE A 198 2.25 2.79 -12.33
C PHE A 198 2.01 2.98 -13.83
N GLY A 199 1.71 1.86 -14.51
CA GLY A 199 1.35 1.85 -15.91
C GLY A 199 2.54 1.92 -16.89
N HIS A 200 2.20 1.99 -18.17
CA HIS A 200 3.16 1.98 -19.28
C HIS A 200 3.00 3.19 -20.21
N GLY A 201 2.08 4.10 -19.89
CA GLY A 201 1.74 5.27 -20.72
C GLY A 201 2.61 6.51 -20.44
N GLY A 202 3.46 6.48 -19.42
CA GLY A 202 4.34 7.57 -19.02
C GLY A 202 5.70 7.56 -19.74
N LEU A 203 6.78 7.48 -18.96
CA LEU A 203 8.13 7.36 -19.51
C LEU A 203 8.40 5.96 -20.07
N ASP A 204 9.15 5.88 -21.17
CA ASP A 204 9.62 4.62 -21.70
C ASP A 204 10.84 4.08 -20.91
N ASP A 205 11.36 2.91 -21.30
CA ASP A 205 12.47 2.25 -20.60
C ASP A 205 13.79 3.05 -20.69
N LYS A 206 14.03 3.76 -21.79
CA LYS A 206 15.22 4.61 -21.97
C LYS A 206 15.08 5.90 -21.17
N GLU A 207 13.91 6.50 -21.18
CA GLU A 207 13.59 7.69 -20.40
C GLU A 207 13.72 7.42 -18.90
N TRP A 208 13.19 6.28 -18.39
CA TRP A 208 13.38 5.86 -17.01
C TRP A 208 14.84 5.59 -16.67
N THR A 209 15.59 4.93 -17.56
CA THR A 209 17.04 4.70 -17.36
C THR A 209 17.80 6.02 -17.21
N LYS A 210 17.51 6.99 -18.09
CA LYS A 210 18.10 8.32 -18.00
C LYS A 210 17.65 9.07 -16.74
N CYS A 211 16.39 9.06 -16.42
CA CYS A 211 15.84 9.71 -15.23
C CYS A 211 16.52 9.24 -13.96
N LEU A 212 16.66 7.91 -13.77
CA LEU A 212 17.29 7.34 -12.58
C LEU A 212 18.83 7.54 -12.54
N ALA A 213 19.46 7.73 -13.70
CA ALA A 213 20.88 8.08 -13.76
C ALA A 213 21.14 9.56 -13.43
N ASP A 214 20.20 10.44 -13.76
CA ASP A 214 20.30 11.88 -13.55
C ASP A 214 19.79 12.31 -12.15
N ALA A 215 18.96 11.50 -11.48
CA ALA A 215 18.42 11.80 -10.14
C ALA A 215 19.53 11.84 -9.08
N ALA A 216 19.40 12.77 -8.11
CA ALA A 216 20.43 13.02 -7.09
C ALA A 216 20.62 11.83 -6.14
N GLU A 217 19.56 11.06 -5.84
CA GLU A 217 19.64 9.94 -4.92
C GLU A 217 19.24 8.61 -5.58
N PRO A 218 19.99 7.52 -5.31
CA PRO A 218 19.66 6.20 -5.83
C PRO A 218 18.43 5.63 -5.12
N VAL A 219 17.47 5.12 -5.89
CA VAL A 219 16.24 4.49 -5.40
C VAL A 219 16.22 2.98 -5.69
N ALA A 220 15.41 2.24 -4.93
CA ALA A 220 15.00 0.88 -5.28
C ALA A 220 13.75 0.98 -6.17
N TYR A 221 13.96 1.10 -7.49
CA TYR A 221 12.89 1.28 -8.46
C TYR A 221 12.26 -0.05 -8.86
N PHE A 222 10.91 -0.10 -8.86
CA PHE A 222 10.11 -1.23 -9.32
C PHE A 222 9.11 -0.77 -10.38
N SER A 223 9.05 -1.48 -11.49
CA SER A 223 8.08 -1.25 -12.57
C SER A 223 6.96 -2.27 -12.56
N GLU A 224 5.79 -1.88 -13.04
CA GLU A 224 4.60 -2.72 -13.07
C GLU A 224 4.75 -3.91 -14.03
N HIS A 225 4.28 -5.09 -13.62
CA HIS A 225 4.21 -6.38 -14.34
C HIS A 225 5.54 -6.92 -14.89
N HIS A 226 6.46 -6.09 -15.30
CA HIS A 226 7.75 -6.49 -15.86
C HIS A 226 8.89 -5.65 -15.29
N LYS A 227 10.08 -6.19 -15.28
CA LYS A 227 11.27 -5.49 -14.81
C LYS A 227 11.85 -4.66 -15.95
N ARG A 228 11.79 -3.32 -15.86
CA ARG A 228 12.51 -2.40 -16.75
C ARG A 228 14.02 -2.53 -16.57
N THR A 229 14.80 -2.07 -17.56
CA THR A 229 16.26 -2.16 -17.55
C THR A 229 16.89 -1.57 -16.27
N ALA A 230 16.48 -0.37 -15.87
CA ALA A 230 17.01 0.30 -14.69
C ALA A 230 16.36 -0.12 -13.37
N ALA A 231 15.28 -0.94 -13.41
CA ALA A 231 14.59 -1.39 -12.22
C ALA A 231 15.36 -2.49 -11.48
N VAL A 232 15.33 -2.48 -10.16
CA VAL A 232 15.84 -3.58 -9.33
C VAL A 232 14.89 -4.77 -9.34
N GLY A 233 13.60 -4.53 -9.68
CA GLY A 233 12.57 -5.55 -9.75
C GLY A 233 11.31 -5.05 -10.42
N GLY A 234 10.27 -5.87 -10.38
CA GLY A 234 8.92 -5.51 -10.79
C GLY A 234 7.93 -5.82 -9.68
N TYR A 235 6.76 -5.23 -9.79
CA TYR A 235 5.63 -5.55 -8.92
C TYR A 235 4.43 -6.03 -9.74
N ASP A 236 3.57 -6.84 -9.13
CA ASP A 236 2.38 -7.39 -9.75
C ASP A 236 1.17 -6.45 -9.55
N TRP A 237 0.22 -6.51 -10.48
CA TRP A 237 -1.07 -5.80 -10.41
C TRP A 237 -2.17 -6.71 -10.97
N PRO A 238 -3.44 -6.56 -10.59
CA PRO A 238 -4.52 -7.36 -11.15
C PRO A 238 -4.61 -7.26 -12.67
N ILE A 239 -4.73 -8.43 -13.33
CA ILE A 239 -5.10 -8.53 -14.73
C ILE A 239 -6.45 -9.25 -14.79
N PRO A 240 -7.58 -8.52 -14.80
CA PRO A 240 -8.90 -9.10 -14.54
C PRO A 240 -9.27 -10.24 -15.48
N LYS A 241 -8.82 -10.18 -16.74
CA LYS A 241 -9.06 -11.23 -17.76
C LYS A 241 -8.32 -12.55 -17.46
N GLU A 242 -7.24 -12.50 -16.69
CA GLU A 242 -6.45 -13.67 -16.27
C GLU A 242 -6.82 -14.14 -14.87
N GLY A 243 -7.49 -13.32 -14.07
CA GLY A 243 -7.84 -13.62 -12.69
C GLY A 243 -6.61 -13.97 -11.85
N LEU A 244 -6.72 -14.96 -10.97
CA LEU A 244 -5.59 -15.41 -10.14
C LEU A 244 -4.43 -16.01 -10.93
N GLY A 245 -4.64 -16.44 -12.17
CA GLY A 245 -3.58 -16.91 -13.08
C GLY A 245 -2.51 -15.84 -13.37
N ALA A 246 -2.87 -14.54 -13.26
CA ALA A 246 -1.92 -13.45 -13.39
C ALA A 246 -0.82 -13.52 -12.32
N ILE A 247 -1.16 -13.83 -11.05
CA ILE A 247 -0.20 -13.98 -9.94
C ILE A 247 0.77 -15.14 -10.20
N GLU A 248 0.26 -16.26 -10.67
CA GLU A 248 1.11 -17.41 -11.04
C GLU A 248 2.02 -17.11 -12.24
N ARG A 249 1.51 -16.34 -13.21
CA ARG A 249 2.31 -15.87 -14.33
C ARG A 249 3.43 -14.94 -13.85
N PHE A 250 3.11 -14.00 -12.97
CA PHE A 250 4.11 -13.10 -12.36
C PHE A 250 5.16 -13.89 -11.57
N GLU A 251 4.79 -14.91 -10.81
CA GLU A 251 5.71 -15.80 -10.11
C GLU A 251 6.73 -16.43 -11.06
N ARG A 252 6.25 -17.02 -12.17
CA ARG A 252 7.13 -17.64 -13.18
C ARG A 252 8.03 -16.63 -13.86
N GLN A 253 7.49 -15.47 -14.27
CA GLN A 253 8.20 -14.43 -14.99
C GLN A 253 9.29 -13.76 -14.13
N SER A 254 9.01 -13.54 -12.85
CA SER A 254 9.88 -12.81 -11.93
C SER A 254 10.89 -13.70 -11.19
N LYS A 255 10.96 -15.00 -11.51
CA LYS A 255 11.78 -15.98 -10.79
C LYS A 255 13.25 -15.57 -10.68
N ASP A 256 13.80 -15.04 -11.76
CA ASP A 256 15.22 -14.69 -11.86
C ASP A 256 15.49 -13.18 -11.70
N TRP A 257 14.48 -12.39 -11.28
CA TRP A 257 14.69 -10.98 -11.00
C TRP A 257 15.36 -10.79 -9.64
N PRO A 258 16.26 -9.78 -9.51
CA PRO A 258 16.90 -9.49 -8.21
C PRO A 258 15.88 -9.25 -7.09
N GLN A 259 14.79 -8.56 -7.39
CA GLN A 259 13.70 -8.26 -6.46
C GLN A 259 12.33 -8.36 -7.16
N ARG A 260 11.28 -8.61 -6.38
CA ARG A 260 9.88 -8.63 -6.84
C ARG A 260 8.95 -8.29 -5.69
N ILE A 261 7.79 -7.72 -6.00
CA ILE A 261 6.71 -7.47 -5.04
C ILE A 261 5.42 -8.09 -5.60
N PRO A 262 5.00 -9.26 -5.13
CA PRO A 262 3.74 -9.87 -5.56
C PRO A 262 2.53 -9.13 -5.01
N ALA A 263 1.40 -9.20 -5.73
CA ALA A 263 0.12 -8.66 -5.31
C ALA A 263 -0.82 -9.72 -4.75
N ALA A 264 -1.71 -9.28 -3.84
CA ALA A 264 -2.91 -10.03 -3.46
C ALA A 264 -4.11 -9.10 -3.52
N TYR A 265 -5.19 -9.54 -4.15
CA TYR A 265 -6.41 -8.75 -4.35
C TYR A 265 -7.66 -9.60 -4.09
N PRO A 266 -8.74 -8.96 -3.56
CA PRO A 266 -9.94 -9.70 -3.13
C PRO A 266 -10.89 -10.02 -4.27
N ARG A 267 -10.92 -9.16 -5.28
CA ARG A 267 -11.80 -9.17 -6.46
C ARG A 267 -11.36 -8.11 -7.46
N PHE A 268 -12.03 -8.05 -8.59
CA PHE A 268 -11.99 -6.94 -9.52
C PHE A 268 -13.36 -6.80 -10.17
N ASP A 269 -13.99 -5.63 -10.09
CA ASP A 269 -15.31 -5.38 -10.66
C ASP A 269 -15.51 -3.88 -10.90
N ASP A 270 -14.92 -3.37 -12.00
CA ASP A 270 -14.86 -1.95 -12.30
C ASP A 270 -16.21 -1.35 -12.73
N ILE A 271 -16.35 -0.05 -12.52
CA ILE A 271 -17.50 0.75 -12.92
C ILE A 271 -17.27 1.51 -14.25
N TYR A 272 -16.08 1.43 -14.86
CA TYR A 272 -15.64 2.33 -15.91
C TYR A 272 -16.50 2.28 -17.17
N ALA A 273 -16.88 1.08 -17.63
CA ALA A 273 -17.75 0.94 -18.79
C ALA A 273 -19.17 1.48 -18.51
N GLU A 274 -19.70 1.20 -17.32
CA GLU A 274 -21.00 1.72 -16.88
C GLU A 274 -20.95 3.23 -16.73
N ALA A 275 -19.86 3.79 -16.19
CA ALA A 275 -19.65 5.23 -16.08
C ALA A 275 -19.42 5.91 -17.45
N GLY A 276 -19.05 5.17 -18.50
CA GLY A 276 -18.75 5.71 -19.82
C GLY A 276 -17.38 6.39 -19.92
N VAL A 277 -16.46 6.09 -18.97
CA VAL A 277 -15.10 6.68 -18.91
C VAL A 277 -14.01 5.73 -19.40
N GLY A 278 -14.33 4.46 -19.63
CA GLY A 278 -13.38 3.45 -20.12
C GLY A 278 -14.08 2.20 -20.63
N ALA A 279 -13.28 1.23 -21.09
CA ALA A 279 -13.77 -0.10 -21.44
C ALA A 279 -13.90 -0.95 -20.17
N ASN A 280 -14.73 -2.01 -20.21
CA ASN A 280 -14.72 -3.05 -19.19
C ASN A 280 -13.37 -3.78 -19.21
N LEU A 281 -12.64 -3.74 -18.10
CA LEU A 281 -11.31 -4.35 -17.99
C LEU A 281 -11.39 -5.87 -17.71
N GLY A 282 -12.55 -6.37 -17.30
CA GLY A 282 -12.79 -7.77 -16.94
C GLY A 282 -13.38 -7.90 -15.53
N HIS A 283 -13.48 -9.14 -15.04
CA HIS A 283 -14.08 -9.42 -13.75
C HIS A 283 -13.33 -10.56 -13.04
N VAL A 284 -12.99 -10.34 -11.77
CA VAL A 284 -12.49 -11.37 -10.87
C VAL A 284 -13.50 -11.54 -9.74
N PRO A 285 -14.23 -12.67 -9.66
CA PRO A 285 -15.25 -12.85 -8.65
C PRO A 285 -14.65 -12.96 -7.25
N ASP A 286 -15.36 -12.44 -6.26
CA ASP A 286 -14.98 -12.47 -4.85
C ASP A 286 -14.96 -13.89 -4.24
N GLN A 287 -15.83 -14.78 -4.69
CA GLN A 287 -15.99 -16.17 -4.23
C GLN A 287 -16.13 -16.31 -2.69
N GLY A 288 -16.87 -15.40 -2.04
CA GLY A 288 -17.03 -15.42 -0.57
C GLY A 288 -15.71 -15.16 0.17
N GLY A 289 -14.81 -14.39 -0.41
CA GLY A 289 -13.47 -14.05 0.10
C GLY A 289 -12.41 -15.12 -0.21
N ASN A 290 -12.74 -16.23 -0.94
CA ASN A 290 -11.74 -17.24 -1.30
C ASN A 290 -10.71 -16.70 -2.27
N THR A 291 -11.11 -15.82 -3.19
CA THR A 291 -10.19 -15.16 -4.12
C THR A 291 -9.04 -14.46 -3.37
N PHE A 292 -9.35 -13.67 -2.36
CA PHE A 292 -8.33 -12.97 -1.58
C PHE A 292 -7.41 -13.93 -0.79
N ARG A 293 -7.99 -14.93 -0.12
CA ARG A 293 -7.21 -15.92 0.61
C ARG A 293 -6.26 -16.67 -0.32
N SER A 294 -6.73 -17.08 -1.50
CA SER A 294 -5.90 -17.76 -2.51
C SER A 294 -4.80 -16.86 -3.06
N ALA A 295 -5.11 -15.57 -3.30
CA ALA A 295 -4.11 -14.59 -3.75
C ALA A 295 -3.00 -14.40 -2.70
N LEU A 296 -3.35 -14.26 -1.42
CA LEU A 296 -2.40 -14.14 -0.31
C LEU A 296 -1.49 -15.38 -0.21
N GLU A 297 -2.06 -16.58 -0.25
CA GLU A 297 -1.29 -17.85 -0.17
C GLU A 297 -0.39 -18.06 -1.41
N THR A 298 -0.83 -17.65 -2.60
CA THR A 298 0.01 -17.74 -3.81
C THR A 298 1.16 -16.72 -3.72
N SER A 299 0.88 -15.49 -3.32
CA SER A 299 1.90 -14.44 -3.15
C SER A 299 2.93 -14.79 -2.08
N GLN A 300 2.53 -15.52 -1.04
CA GLN A 300 3.43 -15.99 0.03
C GLN A 300 4.54 -16.92 -0.47
N LYS A 301 4.31 -17.69 -1.54
CA LYS A 301 5.31 -18.61 -2.10
C LYS A 301 6.52 -17.89 -2.71
N MET A 302 6.36 -16.63 -3.08
CA MET A 302 7.42 -15.83 -3.70
C MET A 302 8.30 -15.17 -2.63
N ALA A 303 9.60 -15.41 -2.66
CA ALA A 303 10.54 -14.62 -1.85
C ALA A 303 10.50 -13.16 -2.29
N ALA A 304 10.18 -12.24 -1.37
CA ALA A 304 9.98 -10.83 -1.66
C ALA A 304 10.11 -9.98 -0.38
N PRO A 305 10.58 -8.72 -0.48
CA PRO A 305 10.67 -7.82 0.68
C PRO A 305 9.29 -7.43 1.22
N ALA A 306 8.27 -7.46 0.38
CA ALA A 306 6.90 -7.16 0.74
C ALA A 306 5.90 -7.99 -0.09
N VAL A 307 4.68 -8.13 0.41
CA VAL A 307 3.47 -8.38 -0.39
C VAL A 307 2.66 -7.10 -0.42
N GLN A 308 2.15 -6.72 -1.60
CA GLN A 308 1.21 -5.62 -1.67
C GLN A 308 -0.23 -6.12 -1.76
N LEU A 309 -1.11 -5.45 -1.02
CA LEU A 309 -2.55 -5.66 -1.07
C LEU A 309 -3.14 -4.62 -2.05
N VAL A 310 -3.84 -5.08 -3.04
CA VAL A 310 -4.43 -4.23 -4.08
C VAL A 310 -5.96 -4.30 -3.96
N THR A 311 -6.58 -3.25 -3.45
CA THR A 311 -6.15 -1.94 -2.95
C THR A 311 -6.75 -1.68 -1.57
N TRP A 312 -6.34 -0.61 -0.87
CA TRP A 312 -7.10 -0.17 0.28
C TRP A 312 -8.50 0.30 -0.14
N ASN A 313 -8.55 1.24 -1.09
CA ASN A 313 -9.76 2.01 -1.37
C ASN A 313 -9.97 2.37 -2.85
N ASP A 314 -9.56 1.53 -3.81
CA ASP A 314 -9.99 1.75 -5.18
C ASP A 314 -11.44 1.28 -5.38
N TRP A 315 -12.37 2.21 -5.12
CA TRP A 315 -13.80 1.99 -5.27
C TRP A 315 -14.22 1.89 -6.73
N GLY A 316 -13.49 2.53 -7.64
CA GLY A 316 -13.74 2.50 -9.08
C GLY A 316 -13.47 1.12 -9.69
N GLU A 317 -12.43 0.43 -9.25
CA GLU A 317 -12.06 -0.93 -9.69
C GLU A 317 -12.71 -2.05 -8.86
N GLY A 318 -13.26 -1.71 -7.69
CA GLY A 318 -13.86 -2.70 -6.79
C GLY A 318 -12.85 -3.61 -6.11
N THR A 319 -11.56 -3.28 -6.14
CA THR A 319 -10.46 -4.04 -5.53
C THR A 319 -10.27 -3.75 -4.04
N MET A 320 -11.04 -2.81 -3.49
CA MET A 320 -10.87 -2.32 -2.12
C MET A 320 -11.00 -3.42 -1.05
N ILE A 321 -10.18 -3.31 0.01
CA ILE A 321 -10.30 -4.05 1.28
C ILE A 321 -10.75 -3.16 2.43
N GLU A 322 -10.87 -1.85 2.23
CA GLU A 322 -11.56 -0.96 3.14
C GLU A 322 -12.96 -1.51 3.44
N PRO A 323 -13.43 -1.51 4.71
CA PRO A 323 -14.74 -2.04 5.04
C PRO A 323 -15.87 -1.43 4.21
N SER A 324 -16.68 -2.29 3.61
CA SER A 324 -17.84 -1.93 2.80
C SER A 324 -19.14 -2.46 3.40
N ARG A 325 -20.26 -1.98 2.91
CA ARG A 325 -21.58 -2.53 3.32
C ARG A 325 -21.79 -3.96 2.83
N GLU A 326 -21.12 -4.35 1.75
CA GLU A 326 -21.24 -5.67 1.13
C GLU A 326 -20.35 -6.72 1.81
N PHE A 327 -19.14 -6.34 2.22
CA PHE A 327 -18.13 -7.28 2.70
C PHE A 327 -17.77 -7.12 4.18
N GLY A 328 -18.20 -6.03 4.83
CA GLY A 328 -17.84 -5.73 6.22
C GLY A 328 -16.32 -5.67 6.40
N THR A 329 -15.82 -6.31 7.46
CA THR A 329 -14.38 -6.39 7.81
C THR A 329 -13.70 -7.66 7.31
N ARG A 330 -14.41 -8.52 6.57
CA ARG A 330 -13.98 -9.87 6.18
C ARG A 330 -12.58 -9.90 5.54
N ASP A 331 -12.29 -8.96 4.65
CA ASP A 331 -11.01 -8.94 3.94
C ASP A 331 -9.86 -8.54 4.89
N LEU A 332 -10.11 -7.64 5.85
CA LEU A 332 -9.14 -7.31 6.92
C LEU A 332 -8.90 -8.50 7.87
N GLU A 333 -9.94 -9.28 8.16
CA GLU A 333 -9.80 -10.53 8.95
C GLU A 333 -8.92 -11.56 8.22
N ALA A 334 -9.02 -11.62 6.88
CA ALA A 334 -8.12 -12.48 6.08
C ALA A 334 -6.65 -12.01 6.19
N VAL A 335 -6.41 -10.70 6.22
CA VAL A 335 -5.06 -10.13 6.45
C VAL A 335 -4.55 -10.48 7.86
N GLN A 336 -5.38 -10.36 8.90
CA GLN A 336 -5.02 -10.76 10.26
C GLN A 336 -4.63 -12.26 10.34
N GLN A 337 -5.38 -13.12 9.65
CA GLN A 337 -5.07 -14.56 9.59
C GLN A 337 -3.76 -14.83 8.85
N TYR A 338 -3.54 -14.15 7.72
CA TYR A 338 -2.30 -14.23 6.95
C TYR A 338 -1.10 -13.78 7.81
N ARG A 339 -1.19 -12.63 8.50
CA ARG A 339 -0.13 -12.14 9.39
C ARG A 339 0.23 -13.14 10.47
N ARG A 340 -0.76 -13.67 11.20
CA ARG A 340 -0.53 -14.69 12.23
C ARG A 340 0.14 -15.94 11.69
N ARG A 341 -0.25 -16.38 10.51
CA ARG A 341 0.27 -17.62 9.93
C ARG A 341 1.69 -17.47 9.38
N HIS A 342 2.01 -16.36 8.76
CA HIS A 342 3.19 -16.25 7.91
C HIS A 342 4.21 -15.18 8.35
N VAL A 343 3.82 -14.20 9.15
CA VAL A 343 4.68 -13.06 9.47
C VAL A 343 4.93 -12.95 10.97
N GLU A 344 3.87 -13.00 11.79
CA GLU A 344 3.95 -12.77 13.23
C GLU A 344 2.97 -13.70 13.98
N PRO A 345 3.42 -14.91 14.38
CA PRO A 345 2.55 -15.85 15.10
C PRO A 345 1.95 -15.31 16.41
N GLY A 346 2.63 -14.32 17.04
CA GLY A 346 2.17 -13.64 18.25
C GLY A 346 1.20 -12.46 18.01
N PHE A 347 0.75 -12.22 16.79
CA PHE A 347 -0.16 -11.12 16.48
C PHE A 347 -1.52 -11.31 17.16
N THR A 348 -1.90 -10.39 18.08
CA THR A 348 -3.01 -10.56 19.02
C THR A 348 -4.33 -9.91 18.58
N ALA A 349 -4.29 -8.92 17.67
CA ALA A 349 -5.52 -8.25 17.23
C ALA A 349 -6.54 -9.23 16.63
N THR A 350 -7.81 -9.03 16.93
CA THR A 350 -8.92 -9.90 16.53
C THR A 350 -9.92 -9.18 15.60
N ALA A 351 -10.84 -9.92 15.00
CA ALA A 351 -11.94 -9.35 14.23
C ALA A 351 -12.78 -8.35 15.03
N ALA A 352 -12.98 -8.59 16.33
CA ALA A 352 -13.74 -7.70 17.20
C ALA A 352 -13.08 -6.32 17.40
N ASP A 353 -11.75 -6.23 17.22
CA ASP A 353 -11.02 -4.98 17.35
C ASP A 353 -11.22 -4.07 16.15
N LEU A 354 -11.52 -4.62 14.97
CA LEU A 354 -11.79 -3.87 13.74
C LEU A 354 -12.99 -2.92 13.83
N GLU A 355 -13.87 -3.10 14.82
CA GLU A 355 -14.98 -2.18 15.08
C GLU A 355 -14.59 -0.89 15.82
N LEU A 356 -13.42 -0.88 16.49
CA LEU A 356 -12.99 0.27 17.31
C LEU A 356 -12.79 1.55 16.49
N PRO A 357 -12.11 1.54 15.33
CA PRO A 357 -11.92 2.76 14.54
C PRO A 357 -13.23 3.34 14.01
N ARG A 358 -14.20 2.51 13.62
CA ARG A 358 -15.51 2.98 13.16
C ARG A 358 -16.25 3.72 14.26
N ARG A 359 -16.29 3.15 15.48
CA ARG A 359 -16.93 3.80 16.64
C ARG A 359 -16.22 5.11 17.01
N LEU A 360 -14.87 5.13 16.94
CA LEU A 360 -14.10 6.34 17.20
C LEU A 360 -14.43 7.44 16.17
N LEU A 361 -14.49 7.10 14.88
CA LEU A 361 -14.86 8.03 13.81
C LEU A 361 -16.26 8.62 14.02
N GLU A 362 -17.25 7.78 14.40
CA GLU A 362 -18.62 8.23 14.70
C GLU A 362 -18.64 9.25 15.84
N LEU A 363 -17.87 9.02 16.90
CA LEU A 363 -17.74 9.95 18.02
C LEU A 363 -17.01 11.23 17.60
N ARG A 364 -15.92 11.16 16.85
CA ARG A 364 -15.19 12.31 16.32
C ARG A 364 -16.08 13.25 15.52
N ARG A 365 -16.91 12.70 14.65
CA ARG A 365 -17.86 13.48 13.82
C ARG A 365 -18.93 14.21 14.63
N ASN A 366 -19.25 13.73 15.81
CA ASN A 366 -20.29 14.31 16.68
C ASN A 366 -19.76 15.15 17.84
N THR A 367 -18.43 15.21 18.02
CA THR A 367 -17.79 15.84 19.19
C THR A 367 -17.44 17.29 18.94
N LYS A 368 -17.82 18.20 19.89
CA LYS A 368 -17.50 19.63 19.86
C LYS A 368 -16.69 20.10 21.07
N GLY A 369 -16.71 19.37 22.21
CA GLY A 369 -16.03 19.76 23.46
C GLY A 369 -14.55 19.36 23.48
N ALA A 370 -13.69 20.20 24.14
CA ALA A 370 -12.26 19.93 24.25
C ALA A 370 -11.96 18.66 25.05
N ASP A 371 -12.59 18.48 26.21
CA ASP A 371 -12.39 17.31 27.08
C ASP A 371 -12.71 15.99 26.36
N GLU A 372 -13.77 16.01 25.53
CA GLU A 372 -14.15 14.83 24.76
C GLU A 372 -13.14 14.56 23.62
N LYS A 373 -12.64 15.59 22.97
CA LYS A 373 -11.55 15.42 21.97
C LYS A 373 -10.33 14.76 22.61
N GLU A 374 -9.88 15.25 23.76
CA GLU A 374 -8.75 14.67 24.48
C GLU A 374 -9.00 13.21 24.88
N ARG A 375 -10.23 12.87 25.30
CA ARG A 375 -10.61 11.48 25.57
C ARG A 375 -10.52 10.61 24.31
N LEU A 376 -11.01 11.09 23.16
CA LEU A 376 -10.95 10.35 21.91
C LEU A 376 -9.49 10.20 21.41
N ASP A 377 -8.62 11.17 21.68
CA ASP A 377 -7.19 11.08 21.39
C ASP A 377 -6.54 9.98 22.22
N ARG A 378 -6.84 9.89 23.53
CA ARG A 378 -6.37 8.79 24.40
C ARG A 378 -6.85 7.42 23.89
N ILE A 379 -8.10 7.31 23.43
CA ILE A 379 -8.62 6.05 22.86
C ILE A 379 -7.87 5.68 21.58
N ALA A 380 -7.62 6.65 20.69
CA ALA A 380 -6.80 6.44 19.50
C ALA A 380 -5.40 5.96 19.86
N ASP A 381 -4.77 6.54 20.90
CA ASP A 381 -3.46 6.12 21.41
C ASP A 381 -3.48 4.68 21.92
N LEU A 382 -4.49 4.30 22.69
CA LEU A 382 -4.65 2.92 23.16
C LEU A 382 -4.74 1.94 21.98
N VAL A 383 -5.51 2.27 20.94
CA VAL A 383 -5.61 1.45 19.73
C VAL A 383 -4.26 1.38 19.02
N ARG A 384 -3.56 2.50 18.85
CA ARG A 384 -2.22 2.55 18.22
C ARG A 384 -1.20 1.66 18.95
N GLN A 385 -1.31 1.56 20.28
CA GLN A 385 -0.43 0.77 21.14
C GLN A 385 -0.85 -0.72 21.25
N GLY A 386 -1.97 -1.11 20.61
CA GLY A 386 -2.50 -2.47 20.70
C GLY A 386 -3.24 -2.79 22.01
N HIS A 387 -3.59 -1.78 22.81
CA HIS A 387 -4.34 -1.92 24.07
C HIS A 387 -5.85 -1.93 23.82
N TYR A 388 -6.31 -2.88 22.99
CA TYR A 388 -7.70 -2.92 22.47
C TYR A 388 -8.76 -3.09 23.58
N ASP A 389 -8.48 -3.85 24.64
CA ASP A 389 -9.41 -4.02 25.77
C ASP A 389 -9.63 -2.71 26.53
N ALA A 390 -8.55 -1.96 26.78
CA ALA A 390 -8.63 -0.64 27.41
C ALA A 390 -9.40 0.35 26.53
N ALA A 391 -9.12 0.38 25.22
CA ALA A 391 -9.85 1.21 24.27
C ALA A 391 -11.34 0.89 24.26
N ARG A 392 -11.72 -0.41 24.27
CA ARG A 392 -13.13 -0.84 24.38
C ARG A 392 -13.78 -0.40 25.68
N ALA A 393 -13.08 -0.50 26.79
CA ALA A 393 -13.61 -0.07 28.10
C ALA A 393 -13.89 1.44 28.10
N GLU A 394 -12.96 2.26 27.60
CA GLU A 394 -13.16 3.71 27.51
C GLU A 394 -14.29 4.11 26.54
N LEU A 395 -14.44 3.39 25.41
CA LEU A 395 -15.56 3.62 24.48
C LEU A 395 -16.93 3.30 25.09
N LYS A 396 -17.01 2.34 26.04
CA LYS A 396 -18.24 1.97 26.73
C LYS A 396 -18.60 2.91 27.88
N SER A 397 -17.66 3.53 28.54
CA SER A 397 -17.86 4.28 29.80
C SER A 397 -18.85 5.45 29.73
N ARG A 398 -19.26 5.91 28.53
CA ARG A 398 -20.26 6.98 28.32
C ARG A 398 -21.56 6.52 27.65
N ALA A 399 -21.75 5.24 27.41
CA ALA A 399 -23.08 4.76 26.95
C ALA A 399 -24.16 4.78 28.07
N TYR A 400 -23.78 5.17 29.31
CA TYR A 400 -24.65 5.11 30.50
C TYR A 400 -24.79 6.46 31.23
N ASN A 401 -24.37 7.58 30.66
CA ASN A 401 -24.65 8.94 31.15
C ASN A 401 -25.34 9.74 30.00
#